data_b87b052de0560eb9aa12a567a17f5ebb
#
_entry.id   b87b052de0560eb9aa12a567a17f5ebb
#
_cell.length_a   1.000
_cell.length_b   1.000
_cell.length_c   1.000
_cell.angle_alpha   90.00
_cell.angle_beta   90.00
_cell.angle_gamma   90.00
#
_symmetry.space_group_name_H-M   'P 1'
#
loop_
_entity.id
_entity.type
_entity.pdbx_description
1 polymer ?
#
loop_
_entity_poly.entity_id
_entity_poly.type
_entity_poly.pdbx_seq_one_letter_code
_entity_poly.pdbx_strand_id
1 'polypeptide(L)'
;MLEFLQQTTIPYQAIILALSGGVYAFEQYLNVRQLPHLKLKVPPPSIAPYLVTADGPKPEIKEKPADQGDEDTGEPASPQETFMKSQAYALDKVKFAMIAGFIDQIETWALLSPFAAVFFGSDPTKPASGIASLWALAIHLSHRWALVAPKLLKIGTGEIATSLFFVTLLSLTGMITSVPSSLYKTFVLEEKHGFNKQTLGLWISDYIKTTLLSALLGLPLIAVFLWTVRWAGEAFVQYVMMLLMGIVLFMYVGYPYLIAPLFNKFRHLSEFPEYQEVKTRTEALAKRINFPLGRLWVIDGSKRSAHSNAFFFGLPGFTKHIVLYDTLLKQSTPAEVEAVLAHELGHWKLNHTVMLLGSSQVQIALTLSTFRFFLWNGALFYSFGVPALGGGSEMGTRYPLIIGFLLAQSLFTPLNSLLSFTSNALSRTLEFQADQFAADLGGDYAKDLKWALVRISAENKATTSCDWLYSAFHHSHPTLPERLARLGIESDKNKKLK
;
A
#
# COMPACT_ATOMS: atom_id res chain seq x y z
N MET A 1 -17.00 32.84 3.44
CA MET A 1 -16.45 31.65 2.74
C MET A 1 -17.41 30.48 2.77
N LEU A 2 -17.97 30.09 3.93
CA LEU A 2 -18.94 28.95 4.02
C LEU A 2 -20.21 29.20 3.21
N GLU A 3 -20.81 30.39 3.29
CA GLU A 3 -22.00 30.79 2.51
C GLU A 3 -21.74 30.71 1.00
N PHE A 4 -20.56 31.15 0.56
CA PHE A 4 -20.16 31.01 -0.85
C PHE A 4 -20.12 29.54 -1.31
N LEU A 5 -19.53 28.65 -0.50
CA LEU A 5 -19.44 27.23 -0.83
C LEU A 5 -20.80 26.50 -0.84
N GLN A 6 -21.84 27.08 -0.22
CA GLN A 6 -23.19 26.52 -0.21
C GLN A 6 -24.09 27.00 -1.37
N GLN A 7 -23.56 27.82 -2.27
CA GLN A 7 -24.32 28.25 -3.43
C GLN A 7 -24.55 27.11 -4.42
N THR A 8 -25.79 26.88 -4.79
CA THR A 8 -26.20 25.85 -5.75
C THR A 8 -25.70 26.11 -7.17
N THR A 9 -25.19 27.31 -7.44
CA THR A 9 -24.55 27.72 -8.70
C THR A 9 -23.15 27.13 -8.88
N ILE A 10 -22.49 26.63 -7.81
CA ILE A 10 -21.19 26.01 -7.93
C ILE A 10 -21.34 24.62 -8.57
N PRO A 11 -20.71 24.38 -9.72
CA PRO A 11 -20.83 23.09 -10.44
C PRO A 11 -19.88 22.05 -9.84
N TYR A 12 -20.11 21.60 -8.61
CA TYR A 12 -19.23 20.68 -7.89
C TYR A 12 -18.96 19.39 -8.67
N GLN A 13 -19.96 18.85 -9.34
CA GLN A 13 -19.79 17.62 -10.14
C GLN A 13 -18.77 17.83 -11.27
N ALA A 14 -18.89 18.93 -12.02
CA ALA A 14 -17.94 19.26 -13.10
C ALA A 14 -16.53 19.51 -12.54
N ILE A 15 -16.42 20.21 -11.39
CA ILE A 15 -15.13 20.47 -10.73
C ILE A 15 -14.47 19.16 -10.33
N ILE A 16 -15.20 18.25 -9.68
CA ILE A 16 -14.65 16.96 -9.22
C ILE A 16 -14.24 16.09 -10.41
N LEU A 17 -15.05 16.04 -11.48
CA LEU A 17 -14.70 15.31 -12.70
C LEU A 17 -13.45 15.88 -13.37
N ALA A 18 -13.32 17.21 -13.42
CA ALA A 18 -12.13 17.87 -13.97
C ALA A 18 -10.88 17.63 -13.11
N LEU A 19 -10.99 17.71 -11.79
CA LEU A 19 -9.88 17.46 -10.86
C LEU A 19 -9.41 15.99 -10.93
N SER A 20 -10.35 15.03 -10.93
CA SER A 20 -10.01 13.62 -11.06
C SER A 20 -9.35 13.31 -12.41
N GLY A 21 -9.89 13.89 -13.49
CA GLY A 21 -9.29 13.77 -14.82
C GLY A 21 -7.91 14.43 -14.93
N GLY A 22 -7.70 15.56 -14.26
CA GLY A 22 -6.42 16.25 -14.19
C GLY A 22 -5.35 15.44 -13.47
N VAL A 23 -5.69 14.84 -12.32
CA VAL A 23 -4.78 13.94 -11.58
C VAL A 23 -4.47 12.70 -12.41
N TYR A 24 -5.47 12.07 -13.01
CA TYR A 24 -5.27 10.95 -13.91
C TYR A 24 -4.33 11.31 -15.09
N ALA A 25 -4.55 12.45 -15.74
CA ALA A 25 -3.68 12.90 -16.83
C ALA A 25 -2.23 13.12 -16.37
N PHE A 26 -2.04 13.66 -15.17
CA PHE A 26 -0.72 13.82 -14.56
C PHE A 26 -0.06 12.46 -14.27
N GLU A 27 -0.79 11.49 -13.73
CA GLU A 27 -0.29 10.12 -13.51
C GLU A 27 0.13 9.45 -14.83
N GLN A 28 -0.68 9.60 -15.89
CA GLN A 28 -0.31 9.10 -17.21
C GLN A 28 0.92 9.81 -17.78
N TYR A 29 1.06 11.12 -17.56
CA TYR A 29 2.27 11.86 -17.92
C TYR A 29 3.51 11.30 -17.23
N LEU A 30 3.46 10.98 -15.93
CA LEU A 30 4.55 10.35 -15.20
C LEU A 30 4.90 8.98 -15.79
N ASN A 31 3.90 8.15 -16.08
CA ASN A 31 4.08 6.85 -16.73
C ASN A 31 4.78 6.98 -18.09
N VAL A 32 4.34 7.94 -18.92
CA VAL A 32 4.96 8.19 -20.23
C VAL A 32 6.41 8.64 -20.10
N ARG A 33 6.74 9.49 -19.13
CA ARG A 33 8.12 9.90 -18.82
C ARG A 33 9.01 8.72 -18.44
N GLN A 34 8.47 7.72 -17.75
CA GLN A 34 9.21 6.53 -17.34
C GLN A 34 9.54 5.59 -18.51
N LEU A 35 8.70 5.53 -19.55
CA LEU A 35 8.88 4.58 -20.67
C LEU A 35 10.25 4.62 -21.36
N PRO A 36 10.87 5.78 -21.68
CA PRO A 36 12.22 5.83 -22.26
C PRO A 36 13.28 5.18 -21.36
N HIS A 37 13.18 5.38 -20.05
CA HIS A 37 14.10 4.80 -19.05
C HIS A 37 14.01 3.28 -19.02
N LEU A 38 12.83 2.70 -19.28
CA LEU A 38 12.60 1.25 -19.31
C LEU A 38 12.97 0.60 -20.64
N LYS A 39 13.29 1.37 -21.68
CA LYS A 39 13.73 0.88 -22.98
C LYS A 39 15.24 0.88 -23.14
N LEU A 40 16.00 1.29 -22.15
CA LEU A 40 17.44 1.25 -22.16
C LEU A 40 17.93 -0.19 -22.28
N LYS A 41 18.93 -0.41 -23.15
CA LYS A 41 19.54 -1.74 -23.38
C LYS A 41 20.86 -1.92 -22.62
N VAL A 42 21.40 -0.84 -22.08
CA VAL A 42 22.66 -0.83 -21.33
C VAL A 42 22.41 -0.25 -19.96
N PRO A 43 22.91 -0.89 -18.89
CA PRO A 43 22.75 -0.37 -17.53
C PRO A 43 23.43 0.99 -17.38
N PRO A 44 22.86 1.88 -16.54
CA PRO A 44 23.49 3.16 -16.21
C PRO A 44 24.91 2.96 -15.66
N PRO A 45 25.87 3.86 -15.97
CA PRO A 45 27.26 3.73 -15.49
C PRO A 45 27.40 3.63 -13.97
N SER A 46 26.47 4.21 -13.21
CA SER A 46 26.43 4.14 -11.75
C SER A 46 26.18 2.73 -11.20
N ILE A 47 25.63 1.83 -12.01
CA ILE A 47 25.25 0.46 -11.58
C ILE A 47 26.10 -0.59 -12.31
N ALA A 48 26.56 -0.29 -13.51
CA ALA A 48 27.33 -1.23 -14.31
C ALA A 48 28.43 -1.97 -13.51
N PRO A 49 29.22 -1.31 -12.61
CA PRO A 49 30.22 -1.99 -11.80
C PRO A 49 29.64 -3.05 -10.85
N TYR A 50 28.43 -2.88 -10.36
CA TYR A 50 27.80 -3.80 -9.41
C TYR A 50 27.08 -4.95 -10.09
N LEU A 51 26.69 -4.79 -11.35
CA LEU A 51 26.09 -5.85 -12.13
C LEU A 51 27.16 -6.80 -12.74
N VAL A 52 28.38 -6.32 -12.94
CA VAL A 52 29.47 -7.07 -13.59
C VAL A 52 30.12 -8.11 -12.67
N THR A 53 30.04 -7.92 -11.36
CA THR A 53 30.70 -8.83 -10.43
C THR A 53 29.75 -9.99 -10.06
N ALA A 54 29.68 -10.99 -10.94
CA ALA A 54 29.25 -12.36 -10.56
C ALA A 54 30.11 -12.95 -9.41
N ASP A 55 31.15 -12.24 -8.98
CA ASP A 55 32.10 -12.59 -7.92
C ASP A 55 31.74 -12.00 -6.55
N GLY A 56 30.55 -11.43 -6.37
CA GLY A 56 30.04 -11.19 -5.02
C GLY A 56 29.93 -12.51 -4.25
N PRO A 57 30.05 -12.52 -2.90
CA PRO A 57 30.00 -13.74 -2.11
C PRO A 57 28.74 -14.52 -2.46
N LYS A 58 28.91 -15.67 -3.10
CA LYS A 58 27.78 -16.57 -3.41
C LYS A 58 27.29 -17.15 -2.08
N PRO A 59 25.96 -17.24 -1.84
CA PRO A 59 25.48 -18.05 -0.75
C PRO A 59 26.02 -19.48 -0.96
N GLU A 60 26.69 -20.04 0.04
CA GLU A 60 27.00 -21.47 0.05
C GLU A 60 25.67 -22.23 0.11
N ILE A 61 25.12 -22.52 -1.05
CA ILE A 61 23.98 -23.46 -1.16
C ILE A 61 24.58 -24.82 -0.88
N LYS A 62 24.46 -25.30 0.35
CA LYS A 62 24.66 -26.72 0.65
C LYS A 62 23.69 -27.47 -0.26
N GLU A 63 24.26 -28.37 -1.07
CA GLU A 63 23.59 -29.17 -2.08
C GLU A 63 22.21 -29.65 -1.58
N LYS A 64 21.18 -29.39 -2.39
CA LYS A 64 19.87 -30.01 -2.23
C LYS A 64 20.06 -31.52 -2.17
N PRO A 65 19.32 -32.24 -1.30
CA PRO A 65 19.13 -33.70 -1.49
C PRO A 65 18.56 -33.93 -2.90
N ALA A 66 19.19 -34.81 -3.65
CA ALA A 66 18.89 -35.11 -5.04
C ALA A 66 17.54 -35.83 -5.18
N ASP A 67 16.43 -35.09 -4.98
CA ASP A 67 15.11 -35.63 -5.34
C ASP A 67 14.04 -34.54 -5.49
N GLN A 68 14.26 -33.63 -6.41
CA GLN A 68 13.18 -32.88 -7.08
C GLN A 68 13.83 -32.22 -8.31
N GLY A 69 13.56 -32.79 -9.47
CA GLY A 69 14.04 -32.30 -10.75
C GLY A 69 13.49 -30.91 -11.09
N ASP A 70 14.34 -29.93 -10.99
CA ASP A 70 14.33 -28.72 -11.78
C ASP A 70 15.76 -28.57 -12.31
N GLU A 71 15.98 -29.07 -13.52
CA GLU A 71 17.17 -28.82 -14.32
C GLU A 71 17.16 -27.36 -14.78
N ASP A 72 17.56 -26.44 -13.91
CA ASP A 72 18.08 -25.15 -14.37
C ASP A 72 19.60 -25.16 -14.15
N THR A 73 20.28 -25.89 -15.04
CA THR A 73 21.74 -25.88 -15.21
C THR A 73 22.19 -24.71 -16.07
N GLY A 74 21.47 -23.58 -16.01
CA GLY A 74 21.80 -22.37 -16.70
C GLY A 74 23.02 -21.69 -16.06
N GLU A 75 24.02 -21.35 -16.88
CA GLU A 75 25.09 -20.42 -16.50
C GLU A 75 24.46 -19.19 -15.82
N PRO A 76 25.08 -18.61 -14.78
CA PRO A 76 24.54 -17.43 -14.11
C PRO A 76 24.30 -16.33 -15.16
N ALA A 77 23.06 -15.79 -15.18
CA ALA A 77 22.65 -14.80 -16.16
C ALA A 77 23.65 -13.63 -16.21
N SER A 78 24.06 -13.23 -17.40
CA SER A 78 24.99 -12.11 -17.55
C SER A 78 24.40 -10.83 -16.92
N PRO A 79 25.23 -9.90 -16.44
CA PRO A 79 24.77 -8.63 -15.88
C PRO A 79 23.82 -7.87 -16.81
N GLN A 80 24.08 -7.92 -18.10
CA GLN A 80 23.24 -7.31 -19.11
C GLN A 80 21.90 -8.03 -19.25
N GLU A 81 21.90 -9.35 -19.17
CA GLU A 81 20.66 -10.15 -19.21
C GLU A 81 19.78 -9.88 -17.98
N THR A 82 20.37 -9.81 -16.78
CA THR A 82 19.66 -9.43 -15.53
C THR A 82 19.06 -8.04 -15.65
N PHE A 83 19.81 -7.07 -16.18
CA PHE A 83 19.29 -5.74 -16.44
C PHE A 83 18.12 -5.77 -17.44
N MET A 84 18.25 -6.47 -18.55
CA MET A 84 17.18 -6.57 -19.56
C MET A 84 15.92 -7.24 -19.01
N LYS A 85 16.04 -8.27 -18.19
CA LYS A 85 14.90 -8.90 -17.48
C LYS A 85 14.21 -7.92 -16.55
N SER A 86 14.97 -7.11 -15.80
CA SER A 86 14.40 -6.08 -14.91
C SER A 86 13.67 -4.98 -15.70
N GLN A 87 14.24 -4.54 -16.82
CA GLN A 87 13.61 -3.54 -17.70
C GLN A 87 12.31 -4.08 -18.32
N ALA A 88 12.31 -5.33 -18.79
CA ALA A 88 11.13 -5.96 -19.37
C ALA A 88 9.99 -6.08 -18.35
N TYR A 89 10.31 -6.51 -17.12
CA TYR A 89 9.34 -6.61 -16.05
C TYR A 89 8.75 -5.25 -15.66
N ALA A 90 9.61 -4.23 -15.46
CA ALA A 90 9.17 -2.89 -15.15
C ALA A 90 8.32 -2.26 -16.27
N LEU A 91 8.67 -2.52 -17.54
CA LEU A 91 7.90 -2.05 -18.70
C LEU A 91 6.51 -2.65 -18.74
N ASP A 92 6.39 -3.96 -18.49
CA ASP A 92 5.09 -4.63 -18.45
C ASP A 92 4.24 -4.12 -17.27
N LYS A 93 4.85 -3.86 -16.11
CA LYS A 93 4.18 -3.25 -14.95
C LYS A 93 3.64 -1.85 -15.26
N VAL A 94 4.44 -0.99 -15.89
CA VAL A 94 4.01 0.37 -16.24
C VAL A 94 2.88 0.32 -17.28
N LYS A 95 2.97 -0.52 -18.30
CA LYS A 95 1.88 -0.71 -19.29
C LYS A 95 0.60 -1.19 -18.62
N PHE A 96 0.71 -2.18 -17.73
CA PHE A 96 -0.45 -2.66 -16.96
C PHE A 96 -1.04 -1.55 -16.09
N ALA A 97 -0.22 -0.78 -15.37
CA ALA A 97 -0.67 0.33 -14.55
C ALA A 97 -1.39 1.41 -15.38
N MET A 98 -0.90 1.70 -16.60
CA MET A 98 -1.57 2.64 -17.50
C MET A 98 -2.98 2.17 -17.90
N ILE A 99 -3.13 0.88 -18.23
CA ILE A 99 -4.42 0.30 -18.62
C ILE A 99 -5.36 0.21 -17.40
N ALA A 100 -4.87 -0.29 -16.27
CA ALA A 100 -5.65 -0.39 -15.03
C ALA A 100 -6.11 1.00 -14.58
N GLY A 101 -5.22 2.00 -14.57
CA GLY A 101 -5.57 3.37 -14.22
C GLY A 101 -6.59 4.00 -15.17
N PHE A 102 -6.60 3.64 -16.46
CA PHE A 102 -7.64 4.06 -17.40
C PHE A 102 -9.00 3.45 -17.06
N ILE A 103 -9.03 2.17 -16.73
CA ILE A 103 -10.27 1.47 -16.30
C ILE A 103 -10.80 2.07 -15.00
N ASP A 104 -9.92 2.29 -14.00
CA ASP A 104 -10.28 2.92 -12.72
C ASP A 104 -10.82 4.34 -12.90
N GLN A 105 -10.26 5.10 -13.87
CA GLN A 105 -10.76 6.44 -14.19
C GLN A 105 -12.15 6.40 -14.86
N ILE A 106 -12.41 5.44 -15.74
CA ILE A 106 -13.74 5.22 -16.31
C ILE A 106 -14.75 4.86 -15.22
N GLU A 107 -14.39 3.96 -14.29
CA GLU A 107 -15.24 3.60 -13.14
C GLU A 107 -15.55 4.82 -12.29
N THR A 108 -14.53 5.62 -11.95
CA THR A 108 -14.68 6.87 -11.21
C THR A 108 -15.65 7.83 -11.90
N TRP A 109 -15.50 8.02 -13.22
CA TRP A 109 -16.40 8.88 -13.96
C TRP A 109 -17.80 8.29 -14.09
N ALA A 110 -17.96 6.98 -14.23
CA ALA A 110 -19.26 6.34 -14.24
C ALA A 110 -20.02 6.54 -12.91
N LEU A 111 -19.30 6.47 -11.79
CA LEU A 111 -19.88 6.70 -10.46
C LEU A 111 -20.23 8.18 -10.20
N LEU A 112 -19.38 9.10 -10.66
CA LEU A 112 -19.51 10.53 -10.36
C LEU A 112 -20.33 11.29 -11.38
N SER A 113 -20.49 10.80 -12.62
CA SER A 113 -21.23 11.49 -13.68
C SER A 113 -22.69 11.03 -13.78
N PRO A 114 -23.54 11.77 -14.52
CA PRO A 114 -24.89 11.35 -14.82
C PRO A 114 -24.98 10.12 -15.71
N PHE A 115 -23.88 9.73 -16.39
CA PHE A 115 -23.88 8.65 -17.38
C PHE A 115 -24.44 7.34 -16.82
N ALA A 116 -23.99 6.90 -15.66
CA ALA A 116 -24.52 5.68 -15.03
C ALA A 116 -25.98 5.85 -14.59
N ALA A 117 -26.38 7.05 -14.16
CA ALA A 117 -27.74 7.33 -13.73
C ALA A 117 -28.79 7.14 -14.84
N VAL A 118 -28.41 7.40 -16.10
CA VAL A 118 -29.26 7.17 -17.27
C VAL A 118 -29.64 5.68 -17.40
N PHE A 119 -28.71 4.77 -17.13
CA PHE A 119 -29.00 3.32 -17.16
C PHE A 119 -29.95 2.87 -16.05
N PHE A 120 -30.07 3.65 -14.98
CA PHE A 120 -31.01 3.40 -13.87
C PHE A 120 -32.32 4.16 -14.03
N GLY A 121 -32.60 4.77 -15.22
CA GLY A 121 -33.86 5.45 -15.52
C GLY A 121 -34.03 6.79 -14.81
N SER A 122 -32.95 7.49 -14.49
CA SER A 122 -33.01 8.82 -13.87
C SER A 122 -33.53 9.87 -14.85
N ASP A 123 -34.28 10.84 -14.33
CA ASP A 123 -34.80 11.99 -15.07
C ASP A 123 -33.61 12.86 -15.58
N PRO A 124 -33.41 13.01 -16.89
CA PRO A 124 -32.28 13.75 -17.43
C PRO A 124 -32.30 15.25 -17.12
N THR A 125 -33.42 15.78 -16.63
CA THR A 125 -33.57 17.20 -16.24
C THR A 125 -33.08 17.51 -14.82
N LYS A 126 -32.79 16.45 -14.03
CA LYS A 126 -32.33 16.58 -12.63
C LYS A 126 -30.86 16.21 -12.49
N PRO A 127 -30.13 16.87 -11.56
CA PRO A 127 -28.80 16.41 -11.19
C PRO A 127 -28.83 14.92 -10.79
N ALA A 128 -27.92 14.14 -11.35
CA ALA A 128 -27.85 12.72 -11.15
C ALA A 128 -26.40 12.22 -11.14
N SER A 129 -26.17 11.06 -10.54
CA SER A 129 -24.89 10.36 -10.58
C SER A 129 -25.07 8.88 -10.28
N GLY A 130 -24.09 8.06 -10.64
CA GLY A 130 -24.05 6.65 -10.24
C GLY A 130 -24.09 6.46 -8.74
N ILE A 131 -23.42 7.36 -7.97
CA ILE A 131 -23.48 7.35 -6.49
C ILE A 131 -24.91 7.54 -5.97
N ALA A 132 -25.68 8.49 -6.53
CA ALA A 132 -27.07 8.70 -6.13
C ALA A 132 -27.94 7.47 -6.44
N SER A 133 -27.71 6.82 -7.58
CA SER A 133 -28.44 5.60 -7.97
C SER A 133 -28.10 4.43 -7.03
N LEU A 134 -26.82 4.23 -6.67
CA LEU A 134 -26.41 3.22 -5.71
C LEU A 134 -26.98 3.52 -4.31
N TRP A 135 -27.05 4.80 -3.92
CA TRP A 135 -27.67 5.19 -2.66
C TRP A 135 -29.17 4.87 -2.61
N ALA A 136 -29.91 5.16 -3.68
CA ALA A 136 -31.32 4.81 -3.80
C ALA A 136 -31.53 3.28 -3.72
N LEU A 137 -30.69 2.50 -4.37
CA LEU A 137 -30.70 1.04 -4.26
C LEU A 137 -30.38 0.58 -2.83
N ALA A 138 -29.41 1.19 -2.15
CA ALA A 138 -29.07 0.87 -0.77
C ALA A 138 -30.23 1.16 0.21
N ILE A 139 -30.98 2.26 0.00
CA ILE A 139 -32.21 2.54 0.75
C ILE A 139 -33.22 1.40 0.57
N HIS A 140 -33.47 1.02 -0.69
CA HIS A 140 -34.42 -0.06 -0.99
C HIS A 140 -34.00 -1.38 -0.32
N LEU A 141 -32.75 -1.77 -0.44
CA LEU A 141 -32.23 -3.00 0.15
C LEU A 141 -32.24 -2.99 1.67
N SER A 142 -31.91 -1.87 2.31
CA SER A 142 -31.94 -1.74 3.77
C SER A 142 -33.36 -1.91 4.32
N HIS A 143 -34.39 -1.33 3.68
CA HIS A 143 -35.79 -1.51 4.03
C HIS A 143 -36.24 -2.95 3.83
N ARG A 144 -35.90 -3.58 2.68
CA ARG A 144 -36.24 -5.00 2.44
C ARG A 144 -35.60 -5.91 3.48
N TRP A 145 -34.33 -5.69 3.81
CA TRP A 145 -33.63 -6.46 4.84
C TRP A 145 -34.30 -6.34 6.21
N ALA A 146 -34.71 -5.14 6.62
CA ALA A 146 -35.39 -4.92 7.89
C ALA A 146 -36.73 -5.68 8.01
N LEU A 147 -37.38 -6.01 6.88
CA LEU A 147 -38.61 -6.79 6.84
C LEU A 147 -38.36 -8.29 6.99
N VAL A 148 -37.30 -8.82 6.37
CA VAL A 148 -37.06 -10.27 6.21
C VAL A 148 -36.00 -10.84 7.14
N ALA A 149 -35.10 -10.00 7.67
CA ALA A 149 -33.99 -10.46 8.49
C ALA A 149 -34.39 -11.05 9.82
N PRO A 150 -33.74 -12.13 10.28
CA PRO A 150 -33.88 -12.64 11.64
C PRO A 150 -33.58 -11.56 12.69
N LYS A 151 -34.22 -11.61 13.86
CA LYS A 151 -34.06 -10.61 14.94
C LYS A 151 -32.54 -10.33 15.25
N LEU A 152 -31.70 -11.36 15.24
CA LEU A 152 -30.27 -11.25 15.54
C LEU A 152 -29.48 -10.46 14.47
N LEU A 153 -29.94 -10.50 13.21
CA LEU A 153 -29.30 -9.84 12.07
C LEU A 153 -30.03 -8.58 11.62
N LYS A 154 -31.04 -8.14 12.38
CA LYS A 154 -31.87 -7.00 12.04
C LYS A 154 -31.09 -5.70 12.27
N ILE A 155 -30.51 -5.16 11.22
CA ILE A 155 -29.94 -3.82 11.19
C ILE A 155 -31.14 -2.87 10.95
N GLY A 156 -31.26 -1.76 11.69
CA GLY A 156 -32.31 -0.78 11.46
C GLY A 156 -32.36 -0.22 10.04
N THR A 157 -33.35 0.62 9.74
CA THR A 157 -33.49 1.30 8.43
C THR A 157 -32.90 2.70 8.44
N GLY A 158 -32.12 3.05 9.46
CA GLY A 158 -31.48 4.37 9.60
C GLY A 158 -30.29 4.57 8.68
N GLU A 159 -29.73 5.78 8.71
CA GLU A 159 -28.60 6.19 7.89
C GLU A 159 -27.41 5.22 7.92
N ILE A 160 -27.04 4.73 9.12
CA ILE A 160 -25.89 3.81 9.27
C ILE A 160 -26.17 2.50 8.52
N ALA A 161 -27.35 1.91 8.70
CA ALA A 161 -27.71 0.68 7.98
C ALA A 161 -27.67 0.88 6.47
N THR A 162 -28.30 1.94 5.97
CA THR A 162 -28.26 2.29 4.53
C THR A 162 -26.84 2.51 4.04
N SER A 163 -26.00 3.17 4.84
CA SER A 163 -24.57 3.38 4.50
C SER A 163 -23.80 2.08 4.39
N LEU A 164 -24.07 1.08 5.25
CA LEU A 164 -23.44 -0.24 5.16
C LEU A 164 -23.86 -0.98 3.87
N PHE A 165 -25.14 -0.93 3.51
CA PHE A 165 -25.58 -1.47 2.20
C PHE A 165 -24.95 -0.73 1.04
N PHE A 166 -24.86 0.60 1.09
CA PHE A 166 -24.21 1.40 0.07
C PHE A 166 -22.73 1.03 -0.11
N VAL A 167 -21.96 0.93 0.98
CA VAL A 167 -20.56 0.53 0.93
C VAL A 167 -20.39 -0.89 0.40
N THR A 168 -21.29 -1.81 0.77
CA THR A 168 -21.30 -3.17 0.22
C THR A 168 -21.54 -3.17 -1.28
N LEU A 169 -22.54 -2.42 -1.77
CA LEU A 169 -22.80 -2.28 -3.21
C LEU A 169 -21.62 -1.65 -3.95
N LEU A 170 -21.04 -0.58 -3.41
CA LEU A 170 -19.85 0.06 -3.97
C LEU A 170 -18.66 -0.89 -4.04
N SER A 171 -18.45 -1.71 -3.01
CA SER A 171 -17.41 -2.76 -3.02
C SER A 171 -17.68 -3.82 -4.08
N LEU A 172 -18.94 -4.23 -4.26
CA LEU A 172 -19.31 -5.20 -5.30
C LEU A 172 -19.10 -4.63 -6.71
N THR A 173 -19.38 -3.34 -6.94
CA THR A 173 -19.06 -2.71 -8.24
C THR A 173 -17.56 -2.69 -8.51
N GLY A 174 -16.73 -2.31 -7.52
CA GLY A 174 -15.28 -2.34 -7.67
C GLY A 174 -14.70 -3.75 -7.87
N MET A 175 -15.38 -4.81 -7.43
CA MET A 175 -14.95 -6.20 -7.70
C MET A 175 -15.04 -6.56 -9.19
N ILE A 176 -15.92 -5.92 -9.96
CA ILE A 176 -16.06 -6.18 -11.41
C ILE A 176 -14.77 -5.87 -12.15
N THR A 177 -14.06 -4.81 -11.75
CA THR A 177 -12.81 -4.36 -12.36
C THR A 177 -11.58 -4.93 -11.66
N SER A 178 -11.59 -4.97 -10.32
CA SER A 178 -10.44 -5.38 -9.53
C SER A 178 -10.13 -6.88 -9.62
N VAL A 179 -11.14 -7.75 -9.73
CA VAL A 179 -10.91 -9.21 -9.85
C VAL A 179 -10.21 -9.57 -11.16
N PRO A 180 -10.69 -9.15 -12.35
CA PRO A 180 -9.97 -9.39 -13.60
C PRO A 180 -8.55 -8.80 -13.61
N SER A 181 -8.39 -7.58 -13.10
CA SER A 181 -7.08 -6.91 -13.00
C SER A 181 -6.11 -7.70 -12.11
N SER A 182 -6.57 -8.20 -10.96
CA SER A 182 -5.77 -9.01 -10.05
C SER A 182 -5.40 -10.38 -10.66
N LEU A 183 -6.33 -11.05 -11.34
CA LEU A 183 -6.06 -12.29 -12.04
C LEU A 183 -5.02 -12.09 -13.16
N TYR A 184 -5.18 -11.07 -13.98
CA TYR A 184 -4.20 -10.75 -15.03
C TYR A 184 -2.82 -10.44 -14.43
N LYS A 185 -2.77 -9.60 -13.39
CA LYS A 185 -1.51 -9.27 -12.71
C LYS A 185 -0.81 -10.53 -12.21
N THR A 186 -1.54 -11.43 -11.51
CA THR A 186 -0.95 -12.61 -10.88
C THR A 186 -0.57 -13.68 -11.90
N PHE A 187 -1.52 -14.10 -12.77
CA PHE A 187 -1.37 -15.28 -13.61
C PHE A 187 -0.87 -14.99 -15.03
N VAL A 188 -0.77 -13.70 -15.42
CA VAL A 188 -0.19 -13.32 -16.71
C VAL A 188 1.10 -12.52 -16.50
N LEU A 189 1.04 -11.41 -15.76
CA LEU A 189 2.19 -10.54 -15.62
C LEU A 189 3.26 -11.15 -14.71
N GLU A 190 2.91 -11.49 -13.46
CA GLU A 190 3.87 -12.05 -12.49
C GLU A 190 4.34 -13.46 -12.90
N GLU A 191 3.46 -14.27 -13.52
CA GLU A 191 3.80 -15.58 -14.08
C GLU A 191 4.83 -15.47 -15.19
N LYS A 192 4.60 -14.58 -16.17
CA LYS A 192 5.53 -14.30 -17.28
C LYS A 192 6.95 -14.01 -16.80
N HIS A 193 7.08 -13.37 -15.65
CA HIS A 193 8.37 -12.98 -15.08
C HIS A 193 8.87 -13.94 -13.99
N GLY A 194 8.17 -15.05 -13.73
CA GLY A 194 8.59 -16.10 -12.79
C GLY A 194 8.35 -15.78 -11.31
N PHE A 195 7.56 -14.73 -11.01
CA PHE A 195 7.27 -14.33 -9.62
C PHE A 195 6.05 -15.01 -9.04
N ASN A 196 5.08 -15.40 -9.87
CA ASN A 196 3.90 -16.11 -9.36
C ASN A 196 4.28 -17.51 -8.90
N LYS A 197 3.90 -17.84 -7.67
CA LYS A 197 3.99 -19.19 -7.09
C LYS A 197 2.62 -19.66 -6.60
N GLN A 198 1.57 -18.87 -6.85
CA GLN A 198 0.22 -19.21 -6.42
C GLN A 198 -0.47 -20.11 -7.44
N THR A 199 -1.20 -21.09 -6.91
CA THR A 199 -2.23 -21.78 -7.68
C THR A 199 -3.53 -20.94 -7.68
N LEU A 200 -4.38 -21.15 -8.69
CA LEU A 200 -5.70 -20.50 -8.73
C LEU A 200 -6.53 -20.79 -7.47
N GLY A 201 -6.44 -22.04 -6.95
CA GLY A 201 -7.13 -22.41 -5.71
C GLY A 201 -6.65 -21.63 -4.48
N LEU A 202 -5.34 -21.38 -4.36
CA LEU A 202 -4.77 -20.59 -3.29
C LEU A 202 -5.20 -19.11 -3.45
N TRP A 203 -5.16 -18.56 -4.67
CA TRP A 203 -5.60 -17.21 -4.96
C TRP A 203 -7.08 -16.98 -4.59
N ILE A 204 -7.98 -17.91 -5.00
CA ILE A 204 -9.41 -17.84 -4.64
C ILE A 204 -9.59 -17.92 -3.13
N SER A 205 -8.90 -18.84 -2.44
CA SER A 205 -8.96 -18.96 -0.98
C SER A 205 -8.54 -17.66 -0.29
N ASP A 206 -7.43 -17.06 -0.71
CA ASP A 206 -6.92 -15.82 -0.13
C ASP A 206 -7.84 -14.64 -0.46
N TYR A 207 -8.42 -14.59 -1.66
CA TYR A 207 -9.38 -13.58 -2.06
C TYR A 207 -10.65 -13.64 -1.20
N ILE A 208 -11.22 -14.84 -0.99
CA ILE A 208 -12.40 -15.03 -0.13
C ILE A 208 -12.09 -14.65 1.32
N LYS A 209 -10.97 -15.13 1.88
CA LYS A 209 -10.57 -14.77 3.25
C LYS A 209 -10.41 -13.27 3.41
N THR A 210 -9.74 -12.60 2.48
CA THR A 210 -9.54 -11.15 2.50
C THR A 210 -10.86 -10.41 2.42
N THR A 211 -11.76 -10.81 1.53
CA THR A 211 -13.09 -10.19 1.38
C THR A 211 -13.94 -10.36 2.64
N LEU A 212 -13.99 -11.57 3.19
CA LEU A 212 -14.73 -11.84 4.42
C LEU A 212 -14.14 -11.09 5.62
N LEU A 213 -12.82 -11.07 5.76
CA LEU A 213 -12.13 -10.34 6.83
C LEU A 213 -12.35 -8.82 6.69
N SER A 214 -12.28 -8.30 5.47
CA SER A 214 -12.56 -6.87 5.19
C SER A 214 -14.01 -6.50 5.53
N ALA A 215 -14.97 -7.35 5.22
CA ALA A 215 -16.35 -7.12 5.60
C ALA A 215 -16.55 -7.23 7.12
N LEU A 216 -15.98 -8.27 7.75
CA LEU A 216 -16.10 -8.52 9.19
C LEU A 216 -15.53 -7.40 10.05
N LEU A 217 -14.41 -6.82 9.65
CA LEU A 217 -13.75 -5.72 10.36
C LEU A 217 -14.20 -4.36 9.84
N GLY A 218 -14.31 -4.19 8.53
CA GLY A 218 -14.55 -2.92 7.87
C GLY A 218 -15.96 -2.38 8.11
N LEU A 219 -17.01 -3.22 7.96
CA LEU A 219 -18.38 -2.74 8.14
C LEU A 219 -18.68 -2.26 9.57
N PRO A 220 -18.27 -2.97 10.66
CA PRO A 220 -18.40 -2.43 12.01
C PRO A 220 -17.58 -1.15 12.23
N LEU A 221 -16.36 -1.06 11.68
CA LEU A 221 -15.55 0.15 11.80
C LEU A 221 -16.19 1.35 11.11
N ILE A 222 -16.78 1.16 9.92
CA ILE A 222 -17.55 2.19 9.22
C ILE A 222 -18.77 2.61 10.05
N ALA A 223 -19.49 1.65 10.64
CA ALA A 223 -20.62 1.96 11.50
C ALA A 223 -20.22 2.81 12.73
N VAL A 224 -19.12 2.43 13.40
CA VAL A 224 -18.58 3.18 14.54
C VAL A 224 -18.10 4.56 14.10
N PHE A 225 -17.41 4.67 12.96
CA PHE A 225 -16.99 5.94 12.39
C PHE A 225 -18.18 6.89 12.15
N LEU A 226 -19.22 6.43 11.44
CA LEU A 226 -20.40 7.23 11.15
C LEU A 226 -21.15 7.62 12.43
N TRP A 227 -21.26 6.69 13.37
CA TRP A 227 -21.84 6.96 14.69
C TRP A 227 -21.04 8.03 15.43
N THR A 228 -19.71 7.91 15.47
CA THR A 228 -18.81 8.89 16.11
C THR A 228 -18.99 10.29 15.51
N VAL A 229 -19.05 10.41 14.19
CA VAL A 229 -19.26 11.71 13.52
C VAL A 229 -20.61 12.31 13.92
N ARG A 230 -21.69 11.52 13.96
CA ARG A 230 -23.03 12.00 14.36
C ARG A 230 -23.10 12.37 15.82
N TRP A 231 -22.50 11.54 16.70
CA TRP A 231 -22.52 11.75 18.14
C TRP A 231 -21.65 12.95 18.56
N ALA A 232 -20.46 13.09 17.99
CA ALA A 232 -19.53 14.14 18.38
C ALA A 232 -19.85 15.51 17.77
N GLY A 233 -20.70 15.57 16.72
CA GLY A 233 -21.08 16.83 16.07
C GLY A 233 -19.86 17.63 15.62
N GLU A 234 -19.69 18.87 16.08
CA GLU A 234 -18.58 19.73 15.69
C GLU A 234 -17.21 19.24 16.17
N ALA A 235 -17.15 18.46 17.23
CA ALA A 235 -15.92 17.90 17.78
C ALA A 235 -15.51 16.57 17.11
N PHE A 236 -16.15 16.15 16.00
CA PHE A 236 -15.92 14.84 15.41
C PHE A 236 -14.46 14.60 14.99
N VAL A 237 -13.73 15.64 14.58
CA VAL A 237 -12.34 15.51 14.15
C VAL A 237 -11.48 14.87 15.24
N GLN A 238 -11.58 15.38 16.47
CA GLN A 238 -10.80 14.87 17.62
C GLN A 238 -11.18 13.41 17.94
N TYR A 239 -12.47 13.10 18.00
CA TYR A 239 -12.93 11.75 18.33
C TYR A 239 -12.62 10.74 17.24
N VAL A 240 -12.75 11.12 15.96
CA VAL A 240 -12.37 10.25 14.84
C VAL A 240 -10.86 10.03 14.82
N MET A 241 -10.04 11.05 15.10
CA MET A 241 -8.60 10.87 15.24
C MET A 241 -8.24 9.88 16.36
N MET A 242 -8.89 9.99 17.52
CA MET A 242 -8.71 9.04 18.64
C MET A 242 -9.11 7.62 18.22
N LEU A 243 -10.26 7.47 17.53
CA LEU A 243 -10.74 6.19 17.01
C LEU A 243 -9.70 5.59 16.03
N LEU A 244 -9.23 6.36 15.04
CA LEU A 244 -8.28 5.90 14.06
C LEU A 244 -6.93 5.56 14.70
N MET A 245 -6.45 6.34 15.66
CA MET A 245 -5.26 6.01 16.43
C MET A 245 -5.44 4.69 17.20
N GLY A 246 -6.57 4.49 17.85
CA GLY A 246 -6.90 3.23 18.53
C GLY A 246 -6.88 2.03 17.57
N ILE A 247 -7.44 2.19 16.37
CA ILE A 247 -7.42 1.16 15.31
C ILE A 247 -5.97 0.86 14.87
N VAL A 248 -5.17 1.90 14.62
CA VAL A 248 -3.75 1.72 14.24
C VAL A 248 -2.98 0.96 15.31
N LEU A 249 -3.13 1.33 16.59
CA LEU A 249 -2.47 0.64 17.69
C LEU A 249 -2.97 -0.80 17.85
N PHE A 250 -4.28 -1.02 17.70
CA PHE A 250 -4.85 -2.37 17.71
C PHE A 250 -4.29 -3.22 16.55
N MET A 251 -4.24 -2.68 15.34
CA MET A 251 -3.70 -3.39 14.17
C MET A 251 -2.22 -3.67 14.31
N TYR A 252 -1.44 -2.73 14.88
CA TYR A 252 -0.02 -2.92 15.10
C TYR A 252 0.30 -4.12 16.02
N VAL A 253 -0.57 -4.39 17.00
CA VAL A 253 -0.49 -5.56 17.88
C VAL A 253 -1.24 -6.76 17.30
N GLY A 254 -2.47 -6.56 16.85
CA GLY A 254 -3.37 -7.64 16.45
C GLY A 254 -2.99 -8.29 15.13
N TYR A 255 -2.49 -7.50 14.16
CA TYR A 255 -2.19 -8.02 12.83
C TYR A 255 -1.22 -9.23 12.85
N PRO A 256 -0.05 -9.18 13.52
CA PRO A 256 0.88 -10.30 13.52
C PRO A 256 0.35 -11.57 14.18
N TYR A 257 -0.55 -11.42 15.17
CA TYR A 257 -1.06 -12.55 15.96
C TYR A 257 -2.40 -13.10 15.47
N LEU A 258 -3.26 -12.25 14.89
CA LEU A 258 -4.63 -12.61 14.52
C LEU A 258 -4.82 -12.73 13.00
N ILE A 259 -4.20 -11.83 12.23
CA ILE A 259 -4.46 -11.73 10.78
C ILE A 259 -3.39 -12.46 9.97
N ALA A 260 -2.12 -12.16 10.21
CA ALA A 260 -1.03 -12.73 9.43
C ALA A 260 -0.99 -14.28 9.44
N PRO A 261 -1.33 -14.99 10.56
CA PRO A 261 -1.38 -16.45 10.58
C PRO A 261 -2.49 -17.08 9.72
N LEU A 262 -3.52 -16.30 9.32
CA LEU A 262 -4.56 -16.78 8.39
C LEU A 262 -4.01 -16.98 6.97
N PHE A 263 -2.92 -16.32 6.64
CA PHE A 263 -2.30 -16.33 5.31
C PHE A 263 -0.96 -17.05 5.29
N ASN A 264 -0.12 -16.89 6.31
CA ASN A 264 1.26 -17.39 6.34
C ASN A 264 1.50 -18.27 7.56
N LYS A 265 2.41 -19.23 7.43
CA LYS A 265 2.91 -20.02 8.55
C LYS A 265 4.13 -19.35 9.15
N PHE A 266 4.08 -19.09 10.45
CA PHE A 266 5.21 -18.58 11.22
C PHE A 266 5.92 -19.73 11.91
N ARG A 267 7.23 -19.85 11.68
CA ARG A 267 8.08 -20.84 12.31
C ARG A 267 9.25 -20.14 12.98
N HIS A 268 9.72 -20.67 14.12
CA HIS A 268 10.86 -20.08 14.80
C HIS A 268 12.15 -20.33 14.02
N LEU A 269 13.04 -19.33 13.88
CA LEU A 269 14.29 -19.49 13.13
C LEU A 269 15.16 -20.64 13.67
N SER A 270 15.06 -20.94 14.97
CA SER A 270 15.76 -22.10 15.59
C SER A 270 15.31 -23.46 15.09
N GLU A 271 14.19 -23.56 14.38
CA GLU A 271 13.74 -24.81 13.75
C GLU A 271 14.51 -25.13 12.45
N PHE A 272 15.37 -24.22 12.01
CA PHE A 272 16.14 -24.30 10.78
C PHE A 272 17.66 -24.33 11.11
N PRO A 273 18.26 -25.51 11.30
CA PRO A 273 19.68 -25.66 11.65
C PRO A 273 20.62 -24.99 10.62
N GLU A 274 20.21 -24.97 9.36
CA GLU A 274 20.95 -24.37 8.24
C GLU A 274 21.12 -22.85 8.37
N TYR A 275 20.25 -22.18 9.13
CA TYR A 275 20.31 -20.72 9.37
C TYR A 275 20.82 -20.35 10.78
N GLN A 276 21.52 -21.25 11.45
CA GLN A 276 22.06 -21.00 12.79
C GLN A 276 23.03 -19.81 12.83
N GLU A 277 23.83 -19.62 11.76
CA GLU A 277 24.74 -18.48 11.66
C GLU A 277 23.95 -17.17 11.57
N VAL A 278 22.87 -17.10 10.75
CA VAL A 278 21.99 -15.91 10.69
C VAL A 278 21.41 -15.60 12.05
N LYS A 279 20.96 -16.61 12.81
CA LYS A 279 20.43 -16.43 14.15
C LYS A 279 21.47 -15.81 15.07
N THR A 280 22.68 -16.40 15.13
CA THR A 280 23.77 -15.93 15.99
C THR A 280 24.17 -14.50 15.68
N ARG A 281 24.33 -14.16 14.40
CA ARG A 281 24.63 -12.80 13.94
C ARG A 281 23.53 -11.81 14.31
N THR A 282 22.27 -12.18 14.08
CA THR A 282 21.12 -11.32 14.43
C THR A 282 21.03 -11.05 15.92
N GLU A 283 21.23 -12.08 16.77
CA GLU A 283 21.24 -11.92 18.23
C GLU A 283 22.40 -11.03 18.70
N ALA A 284 23.58 -11.18 18.11
CA ALA A 284 24.75 -10.35 18.40
C ALA A 284 24.51 -8.88 18.00
N LEU A 285 23.96 -8.63 16.81
CA LEU A 285 23.58 -7.30 16.34
C LEU A 285 22.54 -6.66 17.27
N ALA A 286 21.48 -7.39 17.62
CA ALA A 286 20.42 -6.90 18.51
C ALA A 286 20.99 -6.49 19.88
N LYS A 287 21.88 -7.31 20.45
CA LYS A 287 22.58 -7.02 21.70
C LYS A 287 23.47 -5.76 21.59
N ARG A 288 24.22 -5.64 20.49
CA ARG A 288 25.13 -4.52 20.23
C ARG A 288 24.41 -3.15 20.24
N ILE A 289 23.21 -3.08 19.66
CA ILE A 289 22.45 -1.83 19.56
C ILE A 289 21.41 -1.65 20.67
N ASN A 290 21.34 -2.61 21.63
CA ASN A 290 20.34 -2.68 22.69
C ASN A 290 18.89 -2.79 22.15
N PHE A 291 18.69 -3.57 21.09
CA PHE A 291 17.36 -3.88 20.57
C PHE A 291 16.67 -4.91 21.47
N PRO A 292 15.42 -4.67 21.93
CA PRO A 292 14.72 -5.59 22.84
C PRO A 292 14.17 -6.80 22.07
N LEU A 293 15.07 -7.64 21.56
CA LEU A 293 14.73 -8.81 20.74
C LEU A 293 13.96 -9.85 21.55
N GLY A 294 12.75 -10.20 21.09
CA GLY A 294 11.96 -11.29 21.64
C GLY A 294 12.17 -12.58 20.86
N ARG A 295 11.68 -12.65 19.63
CA ARG A 295 11.76 -13.86 18.80
C ARG A 295 12.13 -13.53 17.36
N LEU A 296 12.77 -14.50 16.71
CA LEU A 296 13.09 -14.50 15.30
C LEU A 296 12.16 -15.49 14.57
N TRP A 297 11.34 -14.97 13.67
CA TRP A 297 10.38 -15.76 12.91
C TRP A 297 10.79 -15.88 11.45
N VAL A 298 10.45 -17.00 10.85
CA VAL A 298 10.50 -17.22 9.40
C VAL A 298 9.07 -17.43 8.90
N ILE A 299 8.70 -16.76 7.81
CA ILE A 299 7.42 -16.95 7.14
C ILE A 299 7.61 -17.57 5.76
N ASP A 300 6.63 -18.40 5.35
CA ASP A 300 6.59 -19.12 4.09
C ASP A 300 6.11 -18.25 2.91
N GLY A 301 6.75 -17.10 2.71
CA GLY A 301 6.44 -16.15 1.63
C GLY A 301 6.56 -16.76 0.24
N SER A 302 7.50 -17.71 0.07
CA SER A 302 7.76 -18.41 -1.20
C SER A 302 6.55 -19.15 -1.78
N LYS A 303 5.52 -19.44 -0.98
CA LYS A 303 4.27 -20.03 -1.46
C LYS A 303 3.46 -19.12 -2.38
N ARG A 304 3.66 -17.82 -2.29
CA ARG A 304 2.90 -16.82 -3.03
C ARG A 304 3.74 -16.08 -4.03
N SER A 305 4.95 -15.72 -3.64
CA SER A 305 5.82 -14.91 -4.46
C SER A 305 7.29 -15.25 -4.22
N ALA A 306 8.11 -15.08 -5.26
CA ALA A 306 9.56 -15.17 -5.14
C ALA A 306 10.21 -13.90 -4.55
N HIS A 307 9.43 -12.85 -4.27
CA HIS A 307 9.97 -11.62 -3.68
C HIS A 307 10.47 -11.82 -2.25
N SER A 308 11.59 -11.19 -1.93
CA SER A 308 12.23 -11.24 -0.61
C SER A 308 11.90 -10.01 0.23
N ASN A 309 11.75 -10.20 1.55
CA ASN A 309 11.52 -9.11 2.49
C ASN A 309 11.94 -9.51 3.92
N ALA A 310 12.09 -8.49 4.79
CA ALA A 310 12.24 -8.63 6.24
C ALA A 310 11.54 -7.47 6.93
N PHE A 311 11.04 -7.65 8.15
CA PHE A 311 10.45 -6.59 8.95
C PHE A 311 10.48 -6.93 10.43
N PHE A 312 10.26 -5.94 11.28
CA PHE A 312 10.06 -6.15 12.71
C PHE A 312 8.70 -5.61 13.17
N PHE A 313 8.20 -6.16 14.28
CA PHE A 313 6.99 -5.67 14.95
C PHE A 313 7.11 -5.74 16.47
N GLY A 314 6.26 -4.99 17.16
CA GLY A 314 6.21 -4.93 18.63
C GLY A 314 6.06 -3.48 19.14
N LEU A 315 5.28 -3.27 20.20
CA LEU A 315 4.99 -1.94 20.74
C LEU A 315 6.25 -1.25 21.28
N PRO A 316 6.34 0.08 21.23
CA PRO A 316 7.35 0.84 21.95
C PRO A 316 7.38 0.44 23.44
N GLY A 317 8.59 0.25 23.98
CA GLY A 317 8.78 -0.16 25.39
C GLY A 317 8.61 -1.66 25.68
N PHE A 318 8.17 -2.47 24.70
CA PHE A 318 8.02 -3.91 24.83
C PHE A 318 9.00 -4.67 23.95
N THR A 319 9.08 -6.00 24.17
CA THR A 319 9.87 -6.89 23.31
C THR A 319 9.39 -6.84 21.87
N LYS A 320 10.34 -6.92 20.95
CA LYS A 320 10.10 -6.85 19.50
C LYS A 320 10.47 -8.17 18.85
N HIS A 321 9.79 -8.45 17.75
CA HIS A 321 10.01 -9.66 16.98
C HIS A 321 10.48 -9.28 15.59
N ILE A 322 11.44 -10.04 15.06
CA ILE A 322 11.92 -9.92 13.68
C ILE A 322 11.31 -11.05 12.86
N VAL A 323 10.85 -10.74 11.67
CA VAL A 323 10.29 -11.69 10.71
C VAL A 323 11.13 -11.66 9.44
N LEU A 324 11.64 -12.82 9.05
CA LEU A 324 12.40 -13.03 7.83
C LEU A 324 11.56 -13.85 6.85
N TYR A 325 11.57 -13.47 5.58
CA TYR A 325 11.00 -14.28 4.53
C TYR A 325 11.94 -15.45 4.21
N ASP A 326 11.39 -16.63 3.98
CA ASP A 326 12.16 -17.80 3.59
C ASP A 326 12.91 -17.58 2.26
N THR A 327 12.38 -16.73 1.38
CA THR A 327 13.05 -16.28 0.15
C THR A 327 14.33 -15.49 0.45
N LEU A 328 14.30 -14.55 1.41
CA LEU A 328 15.48 -13.76 1.79
C LEU A 328 16.61 -14.66 2.31
N LEU A 329 16.27 -15.61 3.18
CA LEU A 329 17.24 -16.55 3.76
C LEU A 329 17.90 -17.46 2.71
N LYS A 330 17.17 -17.80 1.63
CA LYS A 330 17.68 -18.61 0.52
C LYS A 330 18.53 -17.83 -0.47
N GLN A 331 18.25 -16.54 -0.62
CA GLN A 331 18.85 -15.69 -1.66
C GLN A 331 20.05 -14.88 -1.16
N SER A 332 20.24 -14.74 0.17
CA SER A 332 21.26 -13.87 0.76
C SER A 332 22.21 -14.64 1.66
N THR A 333 23.46 -14.19 1.74
CA THR A 333 24.43 -14.71 2.69
C THR A 333 24.09 -14.28 4.11
N PRO A 334 24.57 -14.99 5.17
CA PRO A 334 24.35 -14.58 6.56
C PRO A 334 24.79 -13.14 6.86
N ALA A 335 25.89 -12.69 6.27
CA ALA A 335 26.40 -11.32 6.43
C ALA A 335 25.47 -10.28 5.76
N GLU A 336 24.97 -10.59 4.59
CA GLU A 336 23.98 -9.74 3.89
C GLU A 336 22.67 -9.64 4.66
N VAL A 337 22.16 -10.77 5.20
CA VAL A 337 20.96 -10.76 6.05
C VAL A 337 21.19 -9.90 7.30
N GLU A 338 22.35 -10.01 7.95
CA GLU A 338 22.73 -9.17 9.10
C GLU A 338 22.77 -7.68 8.72
N ALA A 339 23.31 -7.33 7.54
CA ALA A 339 23.38 -5.95 7.08
C ALA A 339 21.98 -5.38 6.73
N VAL A 340 21.09 -6.16 6.13
CA VAL A 340 19.68 -5.78 5.95
C VAL A 340 19.00 -5.56 7.28
N LEU A 341 19.21 -6.47 8.24
CA LEU A 341 18.66 -6.29 9.58
C LEU A 341 19.24 -5.08 10.30
N ALA A 342 20.51 -4.73 10.10
CA ALA A 342 21.11 -3.51 10.64
C ALA A 342 20.37 -2.26 10.10
N HIS A 343 20.01 -2.24 8.83
CA HIS A 343 19.17 -1.20 8.23
C HIS A 343 17.76 -1.16 8.85
N GLU A 344 17.08 -2.31 8.95
CA GLU A 344 15.74 -2.41 9.58
C GLU A 344 15.75 -1.95 11.05
N LEU A 345 16.77 -2.35 11.79
CA LEU A 345 16.94 -1.94 13.19
C LEU A 345 17.36 -0.48 13.31
N GLY A 346 17.93 0.12 12.26
CA GLY A 346 18.14 1.57 12.12
C GLY A 346 16.81 2.32 12.15
N HIS A 347 15.79 1.86 11.45
CA HIS A 347 14.46 2.45 11.53
C HIS A 347 13.90 2.46 12.96
N TRP A 348 14.09 1.36 13.70
CA TRP A 348 13.71 1.32 15.11
C TRP A 348 14.53 2.28 15.96
N LYS A 349 15.85 2.27 15.83
CA LYS A 349 16.77 3.07 16.67
C LYS A 349 16.53 4.56 16.51
N LEU A 350 16.23 5.00 15.30
CA LEU A 350 15.96 6.39 14.93
C LEU A 350 14.49 6.80 15.08
N ASN A 351 13.63 5.90 15.59
CA ASN A 351 12.19 6.13 15.81
C ASN A 351 11.41 6.48 14.53
N HIS A 352 11.82 5.98 13.37
CA HIS A 352 11.19 6.28 12.09
C HIS A 352 9.71 5.88 12.06
N THR A 353 9.34 4.76 12.68
CA THR A 353 7.93 4.33 12.80
C THR A 353 7.08 5.38 13.53
N VAL A 354 7.61 6.00 14.60
CA VAL A 354 6.90 7.06 15.34
C VAL A 354 6.79 8.32 14.49
N MET A 355 7.83 8.67 13.74
CA MET A 355 7.81 9.84 12.84
C MET A 355 6.78 9.67 11.72
N LEU A 356 6.73 8.49 11.09
CA LEU A 356 5.74 8.17 10.06
C LEU A 356 4.32 8.15 10.63
N LEU A 357 4.12 7.59 11.82
CA LEU A 357 2.83 7.62 12.52
C LEU A 357 2.40 9.07 12.82
N GLY A 358 3.30 9.91 13.34
CA GLY A 358 3.03 11.33 13.58
C GLY A 358 2.66 12.08 12.29
N SER A 359 3.41 11.86 11.21
CA SER A 359 3.10 12.43 9.89
C SER A 359 1.73 12.01 9.38
N SER A 360 1.38 10.72 9.52
CA SER A 360 0.06 10.22 9.12
C SER A 360 -1.08 10.86 9.92
N GLN A 361 -0.89 11.09 11.24
CA GLN A 361 -1.89 11.77 12.06
C GLN A 361 -2.09 13.22 11.65
N VAL A 362 -1.03 13.94 11.27
CA VAL A 362 -1.13 15.31 10.72
C VAL A 362 -1.92 15.30 9.42
N GLN A 363 -1.64 14.35 8.51
CA GLN A 363 -2.37 14.22 7.24
C GLN A 363 -3.87 13.92 7.48
N ILE A 364 -4.18 12.99 8.39
CA ILE A 364 -5.57 12.67 8.77
C ILE A 364 -6.27 13.90 9.34
N ALA A 365 -5.62 14.64 10.25
CA ALA A 365 -6.17 15.86 10.83
C ALA A 365 -6.49 16.92 9.76
N LEU A 366 -5.57 17.13 8.81
CA LEU A 366 -5.78 18.05 7.69
C LEU A 366 -6.97 17.59 6.82
N THR A 367 -7.03 16.30 6.47
CA THR A 367 -8.13 15.74 5.67
C THR A 367 -9.47 15.87 6.38
N LEU A 368 -9.57 15.50 7.66
CA LEU A 368 -10.81 15.61 8.43
C LEU A 368 -11.23 17.06 8.66
N SER A 369 -10.27 17.97 8.87
CA SER A 369 -10.55 19.39 9.04
C SER A 369 -11.08 20.03 7.76
N THR A 370 -10.53 19.65 6.60
CA THR A 370 -11.05 20.10 5.30
C THR A 370 -12.40 19.46 4.98
N PHE A 371 -12.58 18.18 5.32
CA PHE A 371 -13.85 17.47 5.19
C PHE A 371 -14.99 18.18 5.93
N ARG A 372 -14.75 18.72 7.11
CA ARG A 372 -15.72 19.47 7.90
C ARG A 372 -16.45 20.59 7.10
N PHE A 373 -15.78 21.25 6.15
CA PHE A 373 -16.38 22.30 5.34
C PHE A 373 -17.39 21.80 4.32
N PHE A 374 -17.32 20.52 3.94
CA PHE A 374 -18.13 19.90 2.90
C PHE A 374 -19.17 18.91 3.41
N LEU A 375 -19.02 18.45 4.65
CA LEU A 375 -19.87 17.44 5.27
C LEU A 375 -21.35 17.80 5.30
N TRP A 376 -21.64 19.10 5.40
CA TRP A 376 -22.99 19.66 5.47
C TRP A 376 -23.31 20.55 4.27
N ASN A 377 -22.53 20.47 3.21
CA ASN A 377 -22.66 21.32 2.04
C ASN A 377 -23.76 20.82 1.11
N GLY A 378 -24.98 21.37 1.26
CA GLY A 378 -26.13 20.99 0.45
C GLY A 378 -25.93 21.14 -1.05
N ALA A 379 -25.17 22.16 -1.50
CA ALA A 379 -24.88 22.37 -2.91
C ALA A 379 -24.02 21.24 -3.50
N LEU A 380 -23.07 20.70 -2.71
CA LEU A 380 -22.28 19.53 -3.11
C LEU A 380 -23.18 18.33 -3.35
N PHE A 381 -24.04 17.98 -2.41
CA PHE A 381 -24.97 16.84 -2.54
C PHE A 381 -25.97 17.03 -3.68
N TYR A 382 -26.51 18.25 -3.80
CA TYR A 382 -27.43 18.62 -4.89
C TYR A 382 -26.81 18.40 -6.27
N SER A 383 -25.54 18.82 -6.47
CA SER A 383 -24.82 18.62 -7.75
C SER A 383 -24.73 17.17 -8.19
N PHE A 384 -24.81 16.22 -7.27
CA PHE A 384 -24.77 14.79 -7.56
C PHE A 384 -26.13 14.10 -7.51
N GLY A 385 -27.21 14.85 -7.29
CA GLY A 385 -28.57 14.30 -7.19
C GLY A 385 -28.79 13.47 -5.93
N VAL A 386 -28.04 13.70 -4.87
CA VAL A 386 -28.17 12.97 -3.59
C VAL A 386 -29.21 13.70 -2.72
N PRO A 387 -30.34 13.04 -2.35
CA PRO A 387 -31.37 13.68 -1.56
C PRO A 387 -30.96 13.86 -0.10
N ALA A 388 -31.56 14.85 0.55
CA ALA A 388 -31.46 15.01 1.99
C ALA A 388 -32.17 13.87 2.73
N LEU A 389 -31.68 13.52 3.89
CA LEU A 389 -32.33 12.55 4.79
C LEU A 389 -33.55 13.20 5.47
N GLY A 390 -34.72 12.61 5.28
CA GLY A 390 -35.95 13.08 5.94
C GLY A 390 -36.78 14.15 5.23
N GLY A 391 -36.45 14.48 3.95
CA GLY A 391 -37.32 15.29 3.06
C GLY A 391 -37.58 16.76 3.47
N GLY A 392 -36.79 17.33 4.41
CA GLY A 392 -37.00 18.69 4.91
C GLY A 392 -36.10 19.73 4.19
N SER A 393 -36.69 20.88 3.89
CA SER A 393 -35.98 22.06 3.30
C SER A 393 -35.56 23.08 4.38
N GLU A 394 -35.56 22.71 5.67
CA GLU A 394 -35.31 23.66 6.76
C GLU A 394 -33.88 23.55 7.34
N MET A 395 -33.49 24.59 8.07
CA MET A 395 -32.20 24.70 8.78
C MET A 395 -32.02 23.52 9.72
N GLY A 396 -31.16 22.56 9.37
CA GLY A 396 -30.98 21.26 10.01
C GLY A 396 -31.06 20.06 9.05
N THR A 397 -31.15 20.31 7.74
CA THR A 397 -31.15 19.30 6.69
C THR A 397 -29.94 18.38 6.82
N ARG A 398 -30.19 17.07 6.98
CA ARG A 398 -29.14 16.06 7.11
C ARG A 398 -28.90 15.40 5.76
N TYR A 399 -27.63 15.21 5.41
CA TYR A 399 -27.20 14.46 4.24
C TYR A 399 -26.48 13.17 4.66
N PRO A 400 -26.42 12.15 3.77
CA PRO A 400 -25.72 10.90 4.08
C PRO A 400 -24.22 11.13 4.28
N LEU A 401 -23.71 10.91 5.49
CA LEU A 401 -22.30 11.15 5.85
C LEU A 401 -21.34 10.39 4.95
N ILE A 402 -21.63 9.12 4.65
CA ILE A 402 -20.74 8.29 3.83
C ILE A 402 -20.57 8.84 2.43
N ILE A 403 -21.63 9.39 1.83
CA ILE A 403 -21.56 10.04 0.52
C ILE A 403 -20.80 11.36 0.61
N GLY A 404 -21.10 12.16 1.63
CA GLY A 404 -20.37 13.41 1.90
C GLY A 404 -18.87 13.18 2.01
N PHE A 405 -18.47 12.11 2.71
CA PHE A 405 -17.07 11.70 2.82
C PHE A 405 -16.47 11.36 1.45
N LEU A 406 -17.14 10.54 0.63
CA LEU A 406 -16.66 10.15 -0.69
C LEU A 406 -16.54 11.34 -1.65
N LEU A 407 -17.54 12.24 -1.66
CA LEU A 407 -17.53 13.43 -2.52
C LEU A 407 -16.43 14.41 -2.10
N ALA A 408 -16.27 14.65 -0.80
CA ALA A 408 -15.19 15.48 -0.27
C ALA A 408 -13.81 14.88 -0.60
N GLN A 409 -13.63 13.58 -0.42
CA GLN A 409 -12.38 12.91 -0.79
C GLN A 409 -12.08 13.04 -2.29
N SER A 410 -13.11 12.94 -3.15
CA SER A 410 -12.97 13.15 -4.59
C SER A 410 -12.60 14.59 -4.95
N LEU A 411 -13.13 15.57 -4.23
CA LEU A 411 -12.77 17.00 -4.38
C LEU A 411 -11.31 17.24 -3.99
N PHE A 412 -10.80 16.52 -2.99
CA PHE A 412 -9.42 16.69 -2.49
C PHE A 412 -8.40 15.75 -3.15
N THR A 413 -8.74 15.10 -4.28
CA THR A 413 -7.80 14.23 -5.00
C THR A 413 -6.44 14.88 -5.28
N PRO A 414 -6.33 16.16 -5.73
CA PRO A 414 -5.03 16.81 -5.92
C PRO A 414 -4.26 17.03 -4.62
N LEU A 415 -4.96 17.33 -3.53
CA LEU A 415 -4.33 17.46 -2.21
C LEU A 415 -3.78 16.11 -1.73
N ASN A 416 -4.53 15.04 -1.93
CA ASN A 416 -4.08 13.69 -1.58
C ASN A 416 -2.83 13.29 -2.37
N SER A 417 -2.74 13.62 -3.67
CA SER A 417 -1.52 13.43 -4.48
C SER A 417 -0.33 14.19 -3.90
N LEU A 418 -0.51 15.43 -3.48
CA LEU A 418 0.54 16.23 -2.84
C LEU A 418 0.97 15.66 -1.49
N LEU A 419 0.01 15.22 -0.66
CA LEU A 419 0.30 14.57 0.63
C LEU A 419 1.04 13.25 0.43
N SER A 420 0.69 12.47 -0.59
CA SER A 420 1.41 11.24 -0.96
C SER A 420 2.84 11.54 -1.39
N PHE A 421 3.05 12.55 -2.24
CA PHE A 421 4.39 13.00 -2.64
C PHE A 421 5.25 13.41 -1.43
N THR A 422 4.70 14.21 -0.51
CA THR A 422 5.43 14.64 0.70
C THR A 422 5.73 13.46 1.63
N SER A 423 4.82 12.50 1.75
CA SER A 423 5.03 11.26 2.50
C SER A 423 6.14 10.41 1.91
N ASN A 424 6.19 10.25 0.57
CA ASN A 424 7.27 9.56 -0.12
C ASN A 424 8.62 10.26 0.09
N ALA A 425 8.66 11.58 0.01
CA ALA A 425 9.89 12.35 0.27
C ALA A 425 10.41 12.16 1.71
N LEU A 426 9.51 12.16 2.69
CA LEU A 426 9.85 11.83 4.08
C LEU A 426 10.40 10.40 4.18
N SER A 427 9.67 9.40 3.67
CA SER A 427 10.09 8.00 3.72
C SER A 427 11.47 7.80 3.11
N ARG A 428 11.75 8.38 1.93
CA ARG A 428 13.08 8.31 1.28
C ARG A 428 14.18 8.92 2.13
N THR A 429 13.89 9.99 2.86
CA THR A 429 14.84 10.58 3.81
C THR A 429 15.16 9.62 4.96
N LEU A 430 14.15 8.97 5.51
CA LEU A 430 14.30 7.99 6.58
C LEU A 430 15.05 6.73 6.12
N GLU A 431 14.86 6.29 4.87
CA GLU A 431 15.63 5.21 4.26
C GLU A 431 17.13 5.52 4.22
N PHE A 432 17.49 6.72 3.77
CA PHE A 432 18.89 7.14 3.79
C PHE A 432 19.49 7.22 5.19
N GLN A 433 18.69 7.58 6.19
CA GLN A 433 19.15 7.59 7.59
C GLN A 433 19.35 6.16 8.12
N ALA A 434 18.51 5.21 7.73
CA ALA A 434 18.65 3.80 8.09
C ALA A 434 19.88 3.17 7.39
N ASP A 435 20.13 3.50 6.12
CA ASP A 435 21.36 3.11 5.43
C ASP A 435 22.62 3.65 6.14
N GLN A 436 22.57 4.92 6.52
CA GLN A 436 23.65 5.58 7.25
C GLN A 436 23.90 4.90 8.59
N PHE A 437 22.84 4.62 9.37
CA PHE A 437 22.94 3.92 10.64
C PHE A 437 23.62 2.55 10.47
N ALA A 438 23.23 1.76 9.47
CA ALA A 438 23.86 0.48 9.19
C ALA A 438 25.37 0.64 8.86
N ALA A 439 25.72 1.62 8.03
CA ALA A 439 27.11 1.91 7.67
C ALA A 439 27.94 2.37 8.88
N ASP A 440 27.37 3.16 9.80
CA ASP A 440 28.04 3.69 11.00
C ASP A 440 28.32 2.61 12.06
N LEU A 441 27.71 1.44 11.95
CA LEU A 441 28.10 0.29 12.76
C LEU A 441 29.54 -0.14 12.50
N GLY A 442 30.14 0.29 11.38
CA GLY A 442 31.54 0.01 11.01
C GLY A 442 31.75 -1.41 10.49
N GLY A 443 33.03 -1.86 10.42
CA GLY A 443 33.34 -3.15 9.81
C GLY A 443 32.89 -3.22 8.35
N ASP A 444 32.33 -4.34 7.95
CA ASP A 444 31.87 -4.59 6.59
C ASP A 444 30.38 -4.26 6.33
N TYR A 445 29.66 -3.69 7.32
CA TYR A 445 28.20 -3.45 7.19
C TYR A 445 27.83 -2.64 5.94
N ALA A 446 28.56 -1.56 5.65
CA ALA A 446 28.30 -0.76 4.44
C ALA A 446 28.52 -1.56 3.15
N LYS A 447 29.54 -2.42 3.12
CA LYS A 447 29.82 -3.31 1.99
C LYS A 447 28.76 -4.40 1.84
N ASP A 448 28.43 -5.08 2.93
CA ASP A 448 27.48 -6.18 2.92
C ASP A 448 26.07 -5.67 2.61
N LEU A 449 25.69 -4.48 3.10
CA LEU A 449 24.41 -3.84 2.74
C LEU A 449 24.36 -3.50 1.26
N LYS A 450 25.45 -2.98 0.67
CA LYS A 450 25.50 -2.75 -0.80
C LYS A 450 25.22 -4.02 -1.58
N TRP A 451 25.90 -5.13 -1.23
CA TRP A 451 25.71 -6.40 -1.90
C TRP A 451 24.32 -6.98 -1.69
N ALA A 452 23.79 -6.89 -0.47
CA ALA A 452 22.40 -7.28 -0.16
C ALA A 452 21.40 -6.52 -1.04
N LEU A 453 21.54 -5.18 -1.13
CA LEU A 453 20.65 -4.34 -1.95
C LEU A 453 20.74 -4.68 -3.44
N VAL A 454 21.95 -4.92 -3.96
CA VAL A 454 22.15 -5.34 -5.35
C VAL A 454 21.49 -6.68 -5.60
N ARG A 455 21.72 -7.67 -4.72
CA ARG A 455 21.14 -9.01 -4.83
C ARG A 455 19.62 -8.98 -4.75
N ILE A 456 19.05 -8.35 -3.74
CA ILE A 456 17.59 -8.21 -3.58
C ILE A 456 16.98 -7.49 -4.79
N SER A 457 17.65 -6.47 -5.31
CA SER A 457 17.20 -5.76 -6.51
C SER A 457 17.22 -6.65 -7.75
N ALA A 458 18.24 -7.46 -7.93
CA ALA A 458 18.36 -8.41 -9.04
C ALA A 458 17.30 -9.51 -8.95
N GLU A 459 17.15 -10.15 -7.80
CA GLU A 459 16.16 -11.21 -7.55
C GLU A 459 14.73 -10.69 -7.71
N ASN A 460 14.44 -9.49 -7.24
CA ASN A 460 13.13 -8.84 -7.39
C ASN A 460 12.94 -8.19 -8.77
N LYS A 461 13.91 -8.30 -9.68
CA LYS A 461 13.92 -7.64 -10.99
C LYS A 461 13.54 -6.17 -10.90
N ALA A 462 14.01 -5.49 -9.85
CA ALA A 462 13.76 -4.07 -9.67
C ALA A 462 14.48 -3.26 -10.76
N THR A 463 13.79 -2.25 -11.33
CA THR A 463 14.43 -1.38 -12.31
C THR A 463 15.49 -0.52 -11.65
N THR A 464 16.62 -0.39 -12.33
CA THR A 464 17.75 0.44 -11.91
C THR A 464 17.80 1.76 -12.67
N SER A 465 16.90 1.96 -13.63
CA SER A 465 16.76 3.20 -14.40
C SER A 465 15.37 3.77 -14.21
N CYS A 466 15.29 4.98 -13.66
CA CYS A 466 14.04 5.62 -13.34
C CYS A 466 14.07 7.12 -13.66
N ASP A 467 12.98 7.65 -14.21
CA ASP A 467 12.77 9.08 -14.32
C ASP A 467 12.68 9.70 -12.92
N TRP A 468 13.33 10.82 -12.68
CA TRP A 468 13.42 11.43 -11.36
C TRP A 468 12.06 11.86 -10.82
N LEU A 469 11.17 12.39 -11.68
CA LEU A 469 9.85 12.86 -11.28
C LEU A 469 8.91 11.66 -11.00
N TYR A 470 8.98 10.62 -11.85
CA TYR A 470 8.29 9.36 -11.61
C TYR A 470 8.71 8.75 -10.26
N SER A 471 10.03 8.67 -10.02
CA SER A 471 10.55 8.16 -8.74
C SER A 471 10.09 9.00 -7.54
N ALA A 472 10.11 10.33 -7.65
CA ALA A 472 9.70 11.23 -6.57
C ALA A 472 8.24 11.05 -6.17
N PHE A 473 7.35 10.76 -7.13
CA PHE A 473 5.91 10.58 -6.87
C PHE A 473 5.55 9.16 -6.44
N HIS A 474 6.16 8.12 -7.05
CA HIS A 474 5.71 6.74 -6.88
C HIS A 474 6.54 5.91 -5.92
N HIS A 475 7.80 6.30 -5.64
CA HIS A 475 8.68 5.50 -4.82
C HIS A 475 8.79 6.04 -3.40
N SER A 476 8.40 5.22 -2.43
CA SER A 476 8.65 5.45 -0.99
C SER A 476 10.09 5.14 -0.57
N HIS A 477 10.83 4.36 -1.39
CA HIS A 477 12.25 4.06 -1.18
C HIS A 477 13.08 4.72 -2.28
N PRO A 478 14.30 5.21 -1.96
CA PRO A 478 15.25 5.67 -2.97
C PRO A 478 15.61 4.54 -3.92
N THR A 479 15.94 4.88 -5.16
CA THR A 479 16.38 3.90 -6.15
C THR A 479 17.71 3.26 -5.74
N LEU A 480 17.97 2.04 -6.23
CA LEU A 480 19.25 1.36 -5.95
C LEU A 480 20.49 2.24 -6.27
N PRO A 481 20.56 2.96 -7.41
CA PRO A 481 21.67 3.87 -7.69
C PRO A 481 21.88 4.94 -6.62
N GLU A 482 20.79 5.54 -6.14
CA GLU A 482 20.84 6.59 -5.11
C GLU A 482 21.38 6.04 -3.78
N ARG A 483 20.94 4.84 -3.39
CA ARG A 483 21.40 4.18 -2.15
C ARG A 483 22.88 3.78 -2.26
N LEU A 484 23.29 3.15 -3.37
CA LEU A 484 24.67 2.74 -3.60
C LEU A 484 25.65 3.93 -3.63
N ALA A 485 25.26 5.03 -4.29
CA ALA A 485 26.06 6.24 -4.32
C ALA A 485 26.30 6.78 -2.91
N ARG A 486 25.27 6.84 -2.08
CA ARG A 486 25.39 7.36 -0.72
C ARG A 486 26.21 6.45 0.19
N LEU A 487 25.97 5.15 0.17
CA LEU A 487 26.79 4.16 0.88
C LEU A 487 28.27 4.13 0.40
N GLY A 488 28.55 4.51 -0.85
CA GLY A 488 29.90 4.68 -1.39
C GLY A 488 30.66 5.81 -0.71
N ILE A 489 30.06 6.97 -0.60
CA ILE A 489 30.62 8.16 0.04
C ILE A 489 30.95 7.88 1.51
N GLU A 490 30.07 7.20 2.23
CA GLU A 490 30.27 6.87 3.64
C GLU A 490 31.39 5.83 3.86
N SER A 491 31.49 4.83 2.99
CA SER A 491 32.59 3.85 3.03
C SER A 491 33.97 4.55 2.89
N ASP A 492 34.07 5.58 2.06
CA ASP A 492 35.30 6.32 1.86
C ASP A 492 35.63 7.29 3.01
N LYS A 493 34.61 7.87 3.66
CA LYS A 493 34.80 8.67 4.88
C LYS A 493 35.36 7.81 6.02
N ASN A 494 34.77 6.64 6.25
CA ASN A 494 35.20 5.73 7.31
C ASN A 494 36.62 5.16 7.09
N LYS A 495 37.09 5.06 5.83
CA LYS A 495 38.47 4.70 5.52
C LYS A 495 39.48 5.81 5.82
N LYS A 496 39.06 7.08 5.71
CA LYS A 496 39.92 8.25 6.00
C LYS A 496 40.05 8.58 7.48
N LEU A 497 39.17 8.03 8.32
CA LEU A 497 39.17 8.21 9.78
C LEU A 497 39.90 7.09 10.53
N LYS A 498 40.38 6.04 9.85
CA LYS A 498 41.28 4.98 10.34
C LYS A 498 42.70 5.23 9.85
#